data_7bca8bd6779ae15d3a11266992956d0b
#
_entry.id   7bca8bd6779ae15d3a11266992956d0b
#
_cell.length_a   1.000
_cell.length_b   1.000
_cell.length_c   1.000
_cell.angle_alpha   90.00
_cell.angle_beta   90.00
_cell.angle_gamma   90.00
#
_symmetry.space_group_name_H-M   'P 1'
#
loop_
_entity.id
_entity.type
_entity.pdbx_description
1 polymer ?
#
loop_
_entity_poly.entity_id
_entity_poly.type
_entity_poly.pdbx_seq_one_letter_code
_entity_poly.pdbx_strand_id
1 'polypeptide(L)'
;MQTTAMTRNKLQQAGGHPPNEKAWVIGLGPTGLSCVRYLAARGYQVSVMDTRAQPPKLPELRAEFPGMELYTGGLDPRLLRQADLLVVSPGVSLREPAIVQALTAGVQAVGDIE
;
A
#
# COMPACT_ATOMS: atom_id res chain seq x y z
N MET A 1 -13.20 9.32 -11.09
CA MET A 1 -11.79 9.00 -11.02
C MET A 1 -11.49 7.64 -11.61
N GLN A 2 -10.83 7.67 -12.71
CA GLN A 2 -10.53 6.43 -13.43
C GLN A 2 -9.48 5.57 -12.73
N THR A 3 -8.59 6.21 -11.98
CA THR A 3 -7.52 5.49 -11.33
C THR A 3 -8.02 4.38 -10.42
N THR A 4 -9.01 4.69 -9.59
CA THR A 4 -9.55 3.69 -8.67
C THR A 4 -10.17 2.51 -9.41
N ALA A 5 -10.96 2.80 -10.45
CA ALA A 5 -11.59 1.73 -11.22
C ALA A 5 -10.57 0.85 -11.92
N MET A 6 -9.54 1.46 -12.50
CA MET A 6 -8.50 0.68 -13.17
C MET A 6 -7.73 -0.19 -12.20
N THR A 7 -7.44 0.36 -11.02
CA THR A 7 -6.71 -0.39 -10.01
C THR A 7 -7.55 -1.54 -9.48
N ARG A 8 -8.85 -1.31 -9.33
CA ARG A 8 -9.75 -2.39 -8.91
C ARG A 8 -9.73 -3.55 -9.91
N ASN A 9 -9.73 -3.25 -11.21
CA ASN A 9 -9.64 -4.29 -12.22
C ASN A 9 -8.34 -5.08 -12.09
N LYS A 10 -7.23 -4.39 -11.84
CA LYS A 10 -5.95 -5.05 -11.65
C LYS A 10 -6.02 -6.01 -10.46
N LEU A 11 -6.62 -5.58 -9.37
CA LEU A 11 -6.72 -6.42 -8.18
C LEU A 11 -7.66 -7.60 -8.41
N GLN A 12 -8.73 -7.41 -9.16
CA GLN A 12 -9.65 -8.49 -9.47
C GLN A 12 -9.02 -9.54 -10.38
N GLN A 13 -8.01 -9.15 -11.12
CA GLN A 13 -7.27 -10.04 -11.98
C GLN A 13 -6.02 -10.56 -11.30
N ALA A 14 -6.05 -10.59 -9.97
CA ALA A 14 -4.85 -10.91 -9.20
C ALA A 14 -4.25 -12.26 -9.56
N GLY A 15 -5.08 -13.22 -9.95
CA GLY A 15 -4.57 -14.50 -10.38
C GLY A 15 -3.70 -14.43 -11.62
N GLY A 16 -3.83 -13.35 -12.40
CA GLY A 16 -3.07 -13.16 -13.62
C GLY A 16 -1.92 -12.17 -13.54
N HIS A 17 -1.73 -11.48 -12.39
CA HIS A 17 -0.66 -10.51 -12.32
C HIS A 17 0.69 -11.20 -12.15
N PRO A 18 1.77 -10.57 -12.62
CA PRO A 18 3.08 -11.19 -12.50
C PRO A 18 3.46 -11.40 -11.03
N PRO A 19 4.18 -12.48 -10.73
CA PRO A 19 4.73 -12.64 -9.38
C PRO A 19 5.62 -11.46 -9.04
N ASN A 20 5.69 -11.11 -7.76
CA ASN A 20 6.60 -10.08 -7.27
C ASN A 20 6.22 -8.66 -7.64
N GLU A 21 4.98 -8.40 -8.06
CA GLU A 21 4.53 -7.03 -8.15
C GLU A 21 4.59 -6.39 -6.78
N LYS A 22 5.14 -5.17 -6.72
CA LYS A 22 5.39 -4.49 -5.46
C LYS A 22 4.23 -3.59 -5.10
N ALA A 23 3.66 -3.78 -3.92
CA ALA A 23 2.60 -2.93 -3.39
C ALA A 23 3.04 -2.32 -2.07
N TRP A 24 2.84 -1.01 -1.93
CA TRP A 24 3.03 -0.32 -0.67
C TRP A 24 1.68 0.04 -0.10
N VAL A 25 1.42 -0.38 1.13
CA VAL A 25 0.23 0.03 1.87
C VAL A 25 0.61 1.22 2.74
N ILE A 26 -0.07 2.33 2.53
CA ILE A 26 0.21 3.58 3.23
C ILE A 26 -0.85 3.78 4.29
N GLY A 27 -0.43 3.72 5.56
CA GLY A 27 -1.34 3.83 6.68
C GLY A 27 -1.71 2.47 7.24
N LEU A 28 -1.30 2.20 8.48
CA LEU A 28 -1.52 0.90 9.11
C LEU A 28 -2.52 1.01 10.25
N GLY A 29 -3.76 1.29 9.86
CA GLY A 29 -4.91 1.15 10.74
C GLY A 29 -5.66 -0.13 10.37
N PRO A 30 -6.92 -0.27 10.82
CA PRO A 30 -7.70 -1.48 10.49
C PRO A 30 -7.83 -1.71 8.99
N THR A 31 -8.12 -0.66 8.22
CA THR A 31 -8.24 -0.78 6.78
C THR A 31 -6.91 -1.17 6.15
N GLY A 32 -5.82 -0.54 6.59
CA GLY A 32 -4.50 -0.86 6.05
C GLY A 32 -4.12 -2.30 6.30
N LEU A 33 -4.39 -2.80 7.51
CA LEU A 33 -4.09 -4.19 7.81
C LEU A 33 -4.91 -5.14 6.94
N SER A 34 -6.19 -4.84 6.72
CA SER A 34 -7.01 -5.63 5.80
C SER A 34 -6.44 -5.64 4.40
N CYS A 35 -5.94 -4.50 3.94
CA CYS A 35 -5.34 -4.41 2.61
C CYS A 35 -4.07 -5.25 2.53
N VAL A 36 -3.26 -5.25 3.58
CA VAL A 36 -2.06 -6.08 3.61
C VAL A 36 -2.42 -7.55 3.44
N ARG A 37 -3.42 -8.00 4.20
CA ARG A 37 -3.86 -9.40 4.12
C ARG A 37 -4.35 -9.74 2.72
N TYR A 38 -5.15 -8.85 2.13
CA TYR A 38 -5.72 -9.05 0.81
C TYR A 38 -4.61 -9.17 -0.25
N LEU A 39 -3.67 -8.23 -0.23
CA LEU A 39 -2.62 -8.20 -1.23
C LEU A 39 -1.65 -9.36 -1.07
N ALA A 40 -1.28 -9.68 0.17
CA ALA A 40 -0.38 -10.80 0.42
C ALA A 40 -0.99 -12.12 -0.07
N ALA A 41 -2.30 -12.29 0.14
CA ALA A 41 -2.98 -13.50 -0.31
C ALA A 41 -2.99 -13.61 -1.84
N ARG A 42 -2.80 -12.51 -2.54
CA ARG A 42 -2.79 -12.50 -4.00
C ARG A 42 -1.39 -12.49 -4.60
N GLY A 43 -0.38 -12.66 -3.78
CA GLY A 43 0.98 -12.83 -4.30
C GLY A 43 1.77 -11.56 -4.49
N TYR A 44 1.26 -10.41 -4.06
CA TYR A 44 2.03 -9.18 -4.10
C TYR A 44 3.17 -9.22 -3.08
N GLN A 45 4.25 -8.54 -3.41
CA GLN A 45 5.27 -8.21 -2.42
C GLN A 45 4.78 -6.96 -1.69
N VAL A 46 4.33 -7.15 -0.46
CA VAL A 46 3.69 -6.07 0.30
C VAL A 46 4.65 -5.48 1.29
N SER A 47 4.70 -4.15 1.34
CA SER A 47 5.40 -3.41 2.38
C SER A 47 4.50 -2.30 2.87
N VAL A 48 4.80 -1.75 4.03
CA VAL A 48 3.92 -0.80 4.71
C VAL A 48 4.71 0.44 5.09
N MET A 49 4.10 1.61 4.88
CA MET A 49 4.61 2.87 5.42
C MET A 49 3.50 3.57 6.18
N ASP A 50 3.88 4.25 7.25
CA ASP A 50 2.94 5.05 8.03
C ASP A 50 3.65 6.30 8.51
N THR A 51 2.95 7.43 8.45
CA THR A 51 3.52 8.70 8.95
C THR A 51 3.65 8.71 10.47
N ARG A 52 2.87 7.89 11.15
CA ARG A 52 2.91 7.83 12.62
C ARG A 52 4.05 6.92 13.05
N ALA A 53 4.64 7.24 14.20
CA ALA A 53 5.71 6.42 14.76
C ALA A 53 5.19 5.08 15.25
N GLN A 54 3.94 5.05 15.73
CA GLN A 54 3.35 3.84 16.27
C GLN A 54 1.94 3.66 15.70
N PRO A 55 1.82 3.10 14.50
CA PRO A 55 0.51 2.88 13.90
C PRO A 55 -0.35 1.94 14.76
N PRO A 56 -1.68 2.12 14.75
CA PRO A 56 -2.55 1.34 15.64
C PRO A 56 -2.47 -0.17 15.44
N LYS A 57 -2.21 -0.63 14.23
CA LYS A 57 -2.19 -2.08 13.95
C LYS A 57 -0.80 -2.64 13.81
N LEU A 58 0.20 -1.92 14.32
CA LEU A 58 1.58 -2.39 14.27
C LEU A 58 1.77 -3.75 14.95
N PRO A 59 1.25 -3.97 16.17
CA PRO A 59 1.44 -5.29 16.80
C PRO A 59 0.84 -6.42 15.99
N GLU A 60 -0.33 -6.22 15.43
CA GLU A 60 -0.98 -7.25 14.62
C GLU A 60 -0.19 -7.54 13.35
N LEU A 61 0.35 -6.50 12.71
CA LEU A 61 1.16 -6.71 11.53
C LEU A 61 2.39 -7.53 11.84
N ARG A 62 3.08 -7.20 12.93
CA ARG A 62 4.29 -7.92 13.30
C ARG A 62 4.00 -9.36 13.68
N ALA A 63 2.84 -9.62 14.28
CA ALA A 63 2.46 -10.97 14.64
C ALA A 63 2.13 -11.83 13.42
N GLU A 64 1.43 -11.25 12.43
CA GLU A 64 0.99 -12.00 11.25
C GLU A 64 2.06 -12.05 10.17
N PHE A 65 2.85 -11.00 10.03
CA PHE A 65 3.82 -10.86 8.96
C PHE A 65 5.15 -10.39 9.53
N PRO A 66 5.82 -11.23 10.34
CA PRO A 66 7.01 -10.78 11.08
C PRO A 66 8.16 -10.31 10.21
N GLY A 67 8.22 -10.78 8.97
CA GLY A 67 9.29 -10.38 8.05
C GLY A 67 8.92 -9.25 7.10
N MET A 68 7.73 -8.68 7.23
CA MET A 68 7.29 -7.67 6.27
C MET A 68 8.03 -6.35 6.47
N GLU A 69 8.45 -5.76 5.36
CA GLU A 69 9.13 -4.47 5.37
C GLU A 69 8.16 -3.39 5.86
N LEU A 70 8.60 -2.58 6.81
CA LEU A 70 7.75 -1.60 7.46
C LEU A 70 8.57 -0.38 7.83
N TYR A 71 8.09 0.79 7.43
CA TYR A 71 8.70 2.06 7.76
C TYR A 71 7.65 2.92 8.48
N THR A 72 8.01 3.47 9.63
CA THR A 72 7.12 4.32 10.41
C THR A 72 7.77 5.68 10.62
N GLY A 73 6.96 6.67 10.96
CA GLY A 73 7.44 8.00 11.24
C GLY A 73 7.65 8.87 10.01
N GLY A 74 7.18 8.45 8.86
CA GLY A 74 7.29 9.24 7.65
C GLY A 74 7.15 8.38 6.42
N LEU A 75 7.06 9.05 5.27
CA LEU A 75 6.96 8.37 3.97
C LEU A 75 8.22 8.69 3.17
N ASP A 76 8.74 7.68 2.48
CA ASP A 76 9.93 7.85 1.65
C ASP A 76 9.52 7.85 0.18
N PRO A 77 9.57 9.00 -0.50
CA PRO A 77 9.13 9.08 -1.88
C PRO A 77 9.96 8.24 -2.83
N ARG A 78 11.24 8.02 -2.51
CA ARG A 78 12.08 7.22 -3.39
C ARG A 78 11.62 5.77 -3.45
N LEU A 79 11.19 5.24 -2.31
CA LEU A 79 10.68 3.87 -2.28
C LEU A 79 9.31 3.80 -2.94
N LEU A 80 8.47 4.78 -2.69
CA LEU A 80 7.12 4.77 -3.27
C LEU A 80 7.12 4.86 -4.78
N ARG A 81 8.08 5.58 -5.35
CA ARG A 81 8.18 5.69 -6.80
C ARG A 81 8.51 4.37 -7.48
N GLN A 82 9.06 3.42 -6.74
CA GLN A 82 9.42 2.12 -7.29
C GLN A 82 8.30 1.10 -7.19
N ALA A 83 7.17 1.48 -6.63
CA ALA A 83 6.06 0.57 -6.48
C ALA A 83 5.30 0.37 -7.79
N ASP A 84 4.67 -0.79 -7.89
CA ASP A 84 3.69 -1.03 -8.94
C ASP A 84 2.32 -0.53 -8.52
N LEU A 85 2.08 -0.48 -7.23
CA LEU A 85 0.77 -0.11 -6.70
C LEU A 85 0.92 0.52 -5.33
N LEU A 86 0.21 1.62 -5.09
CA LEU A 86 0.06 2.19 -3.76
C LEU A 86 -1.38 1.99 -3.31
N VAL A 87 -1.55 1.48 -2.10
CA VAL A 87 -2.87 1.39 -1.48
C VAL A 87 -2.87 2.35 -0.31
N VAL A 88 -3.66 3.42 -0.41
CA VAL A 88 -3.63 4.51 0.55
C VAL A 88 -4.86 4.44 1.43
N SER A 89 -4.65 4.31 2.75
CA SER A 89 -5.74 4.26 3.70
C SER A 89 -6.50 5.58 3.72
N PRO A 90 -7.81 5.55 4.00
CA PRO A 90 -8.61 6.78 3.99
C PRO A 90 -8.10 7.87 4.92
N GLY A 91 -7.42 7.50 6.00
CA GLY A 91 -6.89 8.50 6.92
C GLY A 91 -5.63 9.20 6.46
N VAL A 92 -5.08 8.79 5.32
CA VAL A 92 -3.87 9.40 4.79
C VAL A 92 -4.22 10.28 3.59
N SER A 93 -3.73 11.51 3.61
CA SER A 93 -4.03 12.45 2.53
C SER A 93 -3.29 12.11 1.25
N LEU A 94 -3.99 12.13 0.12
CA LEU A 94 -3.34 11.99 -1.18
C LEU A 94 -2.48 13.20 -1.53
N ARG A 95 -2.52 14.24 -0.69
CA ARG A 95 -1.67 15.42 -0.88
C ARG A 95 -0.31 15.28 -0.19
N GLU A 96 -0.07 14.17 0.50
CA GLU A 96 1.26 13.91 1.05
C GLU A 96 2.29 14.02 -0.06
N PRO A 97 3.34 14.80 0.14
CA PRO A 97 4.33 15.02 -0.95
C PRO A 97 4.90 13.73 -1.52
N ALA A 98 5.17 12.74 -0.67
CA ALA A 98 5.72 11.49 -1.15
C ALA A 98 4.75 10.76 -2.08
N ILE A 99 3.46 10.83 -1.78
CA ILE A 99 2.43 10.20 -2.61
C ILE A 99 2.31 10.97 -3.91
N VAL A 100 2.29 12.30 -3.84
CA VAL A 100 2.21 13.12 -5.05
C VAL A 100 3.37 12.81 -6.00
N GLN A 101 4.57 12.67 -5.46
CA GLN A 101 5.73 12.35 -6.28
C GLN A 101 5.59 10.99 -6.95
N ALA A 102 5.07 10.00 -6.24
CA ALA A 102 4.86 8.68 -6.83
C ALA A 102 3.81 8.73 -7.95
N LEU A 103 2.72 9.43 -7.72
CA LEU A 103 1.67 9.56 -8.73
C LEU A 103 2.19 10.28 -9.97
N THR A 104 2.99 11.33 -9.76
CA THR A 104 3.59 12.07 -10.87
C THR A 104 4.52 11.17 -11.68
N ALA A 105 5.16 10.22 -11.02
CA ALA A 105 6.06 9.28 -11.69
C ALA A 105 5.30 8.13 -12.38
N GLY A 106 3.97 8.10 -12.29
CA GLY A 106 3.16 7.12 -12.98
C GLY A 106 2.72 5.94 -12.14
N VAL A 107 3.01 5.93 -10.85
CA VAL A 107 2.58 4.84 -9.98
C VAL A 107 1.07 4.89 -9.80
N GLN A 108 0.42 3.74 -9.91
CA GLN A 108 -1.01 3.67 -9.67
C GLN A 108 -1.31 3.66 -8.17
N ALA A 109 -2.38 4.34 -7.80
CA ALA A 109 -2.80 4.38 -6.41
C ALA A 109 -4.30 4.10 -6.30
N VAL A 110 -4.67 3.45 -5.21
CA VAL A 110 -6.07 3.18 -4.90
C VAL A 110 -6.28 3.44 -3.42
N GLY A 111 -7.47 3.89 -3.05
CA GLY A 111 -7.76 4.17 -1.66
C GLY A 111 -8.22 2.95 -0.93
N ASP A 112 -9.33 2.40 -1.27
CA ASP A 112 -9.97 1.32 -0.52
C ASP A 112 -10.25 0.17 -1.45
N ILE A 113 -9.73 -0.99 -1.13
CA ILE A 113 -9.79 -2.14 -2.03
C ILE A 113 -10.71 -3.25 -1.54
N GLU A 114 -11.62 -2.98 -0.67
CA GLU A 114 -12.55 -4.02 -0.25
C GLU A 114 -13.39 -4.59 -1.40
#